data_55b860a4f086fb41b52537dbd59821a9
#
_entry.id   55b860a4f086fb41b52537dbd59821a9
#
_cell.length_a   1.000
_cell.length_b   1.000
_cell.length_c   1.000
_cell.angle_alpha   90.00
_cell.angle_beta   90.00
_cell.angle_gamma   90.00
#
_symmetry.space_group_name_H-M   'P 1'
#
loop_
_entity.id
_entity.type
_entity.pdbx_description
1 polymer ?
#
loop_
_entity_poly.entity_id
_entity_poly.type
_entity_poly.pdbx_seq_one_letter_code
_entity_poly.pdbx_strand_id
1 'polypeptide(L)'
;IDAGDHRHADDAHIVGQREGHAEQARQAIVDAGGIRDEEHEDDGRRRNAQRPGVIALAEELRELDPEYCRTADLNNPARVMRALEVCLQTHMPYSRQRTGERRPRPFEIVKIGIDLPRDVLYDRINRRVDRMLADGLEAEARALYPYRELNALKTVGYREFFDYFDGRIGYDEAVELIKRNSRRYAKRQLTWFRRDSEIRWFAPDDDAAIIAYVGSK
;
A
#
# COMPACT_ATOMS: atom_id res chain seq x y z
N ILE A 1 -54.56 -5.33 25.37
CA ILE A 1 -54.52 -4.47 24.17
C ILE A 1 -53.09 -4.29 23.79
N ASP A 2 -52.80 -4.88 22.71
CA ASP A 2 -51.54 -5.18 22.06
C ASP A 2 -50.82 -3.92 21.52
N ALA A 3 -49.62 -3.69 21.93
CA ALA A 3 -48.73 -2.64 21.39
C ALA A 3 -47.28 -3.09 21.42
N GLY A 4 -46.98 -4.14 20.66
CA GLY A 4 -45.62 -4.74 20.73
C GLY A 4 -45.11 -5.43 19.46
N ASP A 5 -45.41 -4.96 18.23
CA ASP A 5 -44.88 -5.69 17.08
C ASP A 5 -44.44 -4.84 15.87
N HIS A 6 -44.14 -3.55 16.04
CA HIS A 6 -43.65 -2.72 14.91
C HIS A 6 -42.17 -2.42 14.93
N ARG A 7 -41.41 -2.80 15.98
CA ARG A 7 -39.95 -2.54 16.03
C ARG A 7 -39.09 -3.61 15.39
N HIS A 8 -39.56 -4.84 15.25
CA HIS A 8 -38.79 -5.94 14.67
C HIS A 8 -38.83 -6.00 13.14
N ALA A 9 -39.82 -5.38 12.50
CA ALA A 9 -39.90 -5.37 11.03
C ALA A 9 -38.95 -4.33 10.39
N ASP A 10 -38.78 -3.19 11.04
CA ASP A 10 -37.85 -2.12 10.55
C ASP A 10 -36.38 -2.52 10.70
N ASP A 11 -36.02 -3.22 11.77
CA ASP A 11 -34.65 -3.68 11.99
C ASP A 11 -34.21 -4.75 10.97
N ALA A 12 -35.11 -5.65 10.58
CA ALA A 12 -34.83 -6.69 9.59
C ALA A 12 -34.66 -6.10 8.17
N HIS A 13 -35.41 -5.05 7.83
CA HIS A 13 -35.29 -4.38 6.54
C HIS A 13 -34.01 -3.57 6.42
N ILE A 14 -33.58 -2.91 7.51
CA ILE A 14 -32.30 -2.17 7.59
C ILE A 14 -31.08 -3.12 7.54
N VAL A 15 -31.18 -4.29 8.17
CA VAL A 15 -30.13 -5.31 8.12
C VAL A 15 -30.00 -5.90 6.71
N GLY A 16 -31.10 -6.24 6.04
CA GLY A 16 -31.07 -6.78 4.68
C GLY A 16 -30.55 -5.78 3.63
N GLN A 17 -30.85 -4.49 3.78
CA GLN A 17 -30.26 -3.45 2.92
C GLN A 17 -28.76 -3.28 3.18
N ARG A 18 -28.31 -3.38 4.42
CA ARG A 18 -26.88 -3.31 4.78
C ARG A 18 -26.07 -4.50 4.28
N GLU A 19 -26.64 -5.70 4.28
CA GLU A 19 -26.00 -6.88 3.71
C GLU A 19 -25.90 -6.79 2.18
N GLY A 20 -26.91 -6.28 1.51
CA GLY A 20 -26.89 -6.02 0.06
C GLY A 20 -25.83 -4.99 -0.34
N HIS A 21 -25.69 -3.92 0.43
CA HIS A 21 -24.64 -2.92 0.20
C HIS A 21 -23.23 -3.45 0.48
N ALA A 22 -23.07 -4.29 1.51
CA ALA A 22 -21.80 -4.93 1.82
C ALA A 22 -21.35 -5.90 0.71
N GLU A 23 -22.27 -6.62 0.10
CA GLU A 23 -22.00 -7.53 -1.03
C GLU A 23 -21.68 -6.75 -2.31
N GLN A 24 -22.39 -5.66 -2.59
CA GLN A 24 -22.07 -4.76 -3.70
C GLN A 24 -20.71 -4.07 -3.52
N ALA A 25 -20.37 -3.68 -2.29
CA ALA A 25 -19.04 -3.13 -1.96
C ALA A 25 -17.95 -4.20 -2.14
N ARG A 26 -18.18 -5.45 -1.74
CA ARG A 26 -17.25 -6.57 -1.98
C ARG A 26 -17.08 -6.84 -3.48
N GLN A 27 -18.14 -6.84 -4.26
CA GLN A 27 -18.07 -7.01 -5.71
C GLN A 27 -17.32 -5.85 -6.37
N ALA A 28 -17.58 -4.60 -5.96
CA ALA A 28 -16.86 -3.42 -6.42
C ALA A 28 -15.36 -3.46 -6.04
N ILE A 29 -15.02 -4.05 -4.88
CA ILE A 29 -13.64 -4.29 -4.44
C ILE A 29 -12.96 -5.32 -5.35
N VAL A 30 -13.65 -6.40 -5.72
CA VAL A 30 -13.14 -7.42 -6.65
C VAL A 30 -12.94 -6.82 -8.05
N ASP A 31 -13.91 -6.03 -8.53
CA ASP A 31 -13.84 -5.38 -9.83
C ASP A 31 -12.78 -4.26 -9.89
N ALA A 32 -12.55 -3.57 -8.75
CA ALA A 32 -11.50 -2.57 -8.62
C ALA A 32 -10.10 -3.17 -8.45
N GLY A 33 -9.99 -4.41 -7.95
CA GLY A 33 -8.71 -5.13 -7.81
C GLY A 33 -8.05 -5.50 -9.14
N GLY A 34 -8.77 -5.39 -10.25
CA GLY A 34 -8.25 -5.56 -11.62
C GLY A 34 -7.59 -4.31 -12.23
N ILE A 35 -7.31 -3.29 -11.42
CA ILE A 35 -6.73 -2.02 -11.89
C ILE A 35 -5.23 -2.18 -12.10
N ARG A 36 -4.81 -2.23 -13.35
CA ARG A 36 -3.41 -2.12 -13.75
C ARG A 36 -2.92 -0.70 -13.44
N ASP A 37 -1.83 -0.61 -12.66
CA ASP A 37 -1.04 0.63 -12.51
C ASP A 37 -0.28 0.88 -13.83
N GLU A 38 -0.93 1.52 -14.79
CA GLU A 38 -0.24 2.07 -15.95
C GLU A 38 0.31 3.45 -15.61
N GLU A 39 1.60 3.56 -15.72
CA GLU A 39 2.53 4.68 -15.85
C GLU A 39 2.03 6.11 -15.51
N HIS A 40 2.78 6.75 -14.62
CA HIS A 40 2.72 8.11 -14.06
C HIS A 40 1.95 8.21 -12.74
N GLU A 41 2.72 8.19 -11.63
CA GLU A 41 2.17 8.23 -10.25
C GLU A 41 1.25 9.44 -9.96
N ASP A 42 1.37 10.55 -10.67
CA ASP A 42 0.51 11.72 -10.43
C ASP A 42 -0.73 11.71 -11.35
N ASP A 43 -0.61 11.23 -12.57
CA ASP A 43 -1.69 11.15 -13.54
C ASP A 43 -2.55 9.86 -13.32
N GLY A 44 -1.96 8.78 -12.83
CA GLY A 44 -2.66 7.56 -12.44
C GLY A 44 -3.59 7.76 -11.24
N ARG A 45 -3.19 8.56 -10.24
CA ARG A 45 -4.04 8.89 -9.09
C ARG A 45 -5.26 9.71 -9.49
N ARG A 46 -5.09 10.68 -10.38
CA ARG A 46 -6.20 11.50 -10.89
C ARG A 46 -7.17 10.70 -11.75
N ARG A 47 -6.68 9.80 -12.62
CA ARG A 47 -7.52 8.93 -13.44
C ARG A 47 -8.28 7.89 -12.62
N ASN A 48 -7.68 7.33 -11.58
CA ASN A 48 -8.35 6.40 -10.66
C ASN A 48 -9.41 7.09 -9.81
N ALA A 49 -9.19 8.34 -9.41
CA ALA A 49 -10.15 9.15 -8.66
C ALA A 49 -11.44 9.44 -9.44
N GLN A 50 -11.38 9.46 -10.76
CA GLN A 50 -12.52 9.74 -11.65
C GLN A 50 -13.30 8.49 -12.05
N ARG A 51 -12.94 7.30 -11.59
CA ARG A 51 -13.70 6.07 -11.84
C ARG A 51 -15.00 6.08 -11.03
N PRO A 52 -16.15 5.81 -11.64
CA PRO A 52 -17.44 5.85 -10.96
C PRO A 52 -17.47 5.01 -9.66
N GLY A 53 -16.80 3.86 -9.65
CA GLY A 53 -16.72 2.99 -8.47
C GLY A 53 -15.96 3.59 -7.28
N VAL A 54 -14.89 4.38 -7.52
CA VAL A 54 -14.12 5.02 -6.44
C VAL A 54 -14.90 6.18 -5.82
N ILE A 55 -15.64 6.92 -6.64
CA ILE A 55 -16.50 8.02 -6.18
C ILE A 55 -17.60 7.46 -5.27
N ALA A 56 -18.28 6.40 -5.70
CA ALA A 56 -19.33 5.76 -4.91
C ALA A 56 -18.79 5.23 -3.56
N LEU A 57 -17.62 4.58 -3.56
CA LEU A 57 -16.99 4.10 -2.33
C LEU A 57 -16.59 5.26 -1.39
N ALA A 58 -16.16 6.39 -1.95
CA ALA A 58 -15.84 7.57 -1.15
C ALA A 58 -17.09 8.24 -0.57
N GLU A 59 -18.21 8.19 -1.26
CA GLU A 59 -19.51 8.67 -0.77
C GLU A 59 -20.02 7.79 0.37
N GLU A 60 -19.98 6.48 0.22
CA GLU A 60 -20.31 5.54 1.28
C GLU A 60 -19.43 5.72 2.52
N LEU A 61 -18.12 5.93 2.32
CA LEU A 61 -17.22 6.22 3.43
C LEU A 61 -17.56 7.54 4.14
N ARG A 62 -18.03 8.57 3.42
CA ARG A 62 -18.47 9.83 4.04
C ARG A 62 -19.67 9.67 4.94
N GLU A 63 -20.56 8.73 4.64
CA GLU A 63 -21.69 8.41 5.50
C GLU A 63 -21.26 7.66 6.76
N LEU A 64 -20.30 6.73 6.65
CA LEU A 64 -19.83 5.90 7.75
C LEU A 64 -18.78 6.59 8.63
N ASP A 65 -17.94 7.45 8.06
CA ASP A 65 -16.86 8.14 8.77
C ASP A 65 -16.54 9.52 8.15
N PRO A 66 -17.40 10.52 8.38
CA PRO A 66 -17.17 11.86 7.85
C PRO A 66 -15.92 12.52 8.43
N GLU A 67 -15.47 12.15 9.64
CA GLU A 67 -14.27 12.69 10.27
C GLU A 67 -13.01 12.25 9.54
N TYR A 68 -12.90 10.96 9.23
CA TYR A 68 -11.76 10.45 8.45
C TYR A 68 -11.70 11.09 7.07
N CYS A 69 -12.84 11.27 6.42
CA CYS A 69 -12.91 11.86 5.08
C CYS A 69 -12.42 13.30 4.99
N ARG A 70 -12.39 14.07 6.10
CA ARG A 70 -11.86 15.44 6.12
C ARG A 70 -10.34 15.49 5.95
N THR A 71 -9.64 14.43 6.35
CA THR A 71 -8.18 14.39 6.36
C THR A 71 -7.59 13.35 5.40
N ALA A 72 -8.41 12.43 4.90
CA ALA A 72 -7.99 11.36 4.02
C ALA A 72 -7.85 11.83 2.57
N ASP A 73 -6.87 11.28 1.87
CA ASP A 73 -6.80 11.37 0.41
C ASP A 73 -7.82 10.40 -0.21
N LEU A 74 -9.01 10.91 -0.50
CA LEU A 74 -10.11 10.16 -1.11
C LEU A 74 -9.85 9.79 -2.59
N ASN A 75 -8.81 10.34 -3.21
CA ASN A 75 -8.36 9.94 -4.53
C ASN A 75 -7.51 8.66 -4.52
N ASN A 76 -7.23 8.12 -3.34
CA ASN A 76 -6.50 6.88 -3.18
C ASN A 76 -7.49 5.72 -2.90
N PRO A 77 -7.81 4.89 -3.91
CA PRO A 77 -8.79 3.80 -3.78
C PRO A 77 -8.44 2.82 -2.65
N ALA A 78 -7.16 2.48 -2.49
CA ALA A 78 -6.72 1.53 -1.47
C ALA A 78 -6.98 2.05 -0.05
N ARG A 79 -6.85 3.36 0.17
CA ARG A 79 -7.17 3.99 1.47
C ARG A 79 -8.67 4.02 1.74
N VAL A 80 -9.45 4.37 0.72
CA VAL A 80 -10.92 4.39 0.83
C VAL A 80 -11.44 2.99 1.11
N MET A 81 -11.01 1.99 0.34
CA MET A 81 -11.39 0.59 0.54
C MET A 81 -11.01 0.09 1.93
N ARG A 82 -9.79 0.35 2.38
CA ARG A 82 -9.35 -0.10 3.71
C ARG A 82 -10.17 0.52 4.84
N ALA A 83 -10.52 1.79 4.73
CA ALA A 83 -11.35 2.45 5.73
C ALA A 83 -12.77 1.87 5.73
N LEU A 84 -13.37 1.65 4.55
CA LEU A 84 -14.68 1.00 4.42
C LEU A 84 -14.70 -0.41 4.98
N GLU A 85 -13.73 -1.26 4.63
CA GLU A 85 -13.61 -2.61 5.19
C GLU A 85 -13.67 -2.61 6.71
N VAL A 86 -12.89 -1.70 7.33
CA VAL A 86 -12.85 -1.61 8.79
C VAL A 86 -14.19 -1.12 9.35
N CYS A 87 -14.81 -0.09 8.77
CA CYS A 87 -16.13 0.41 9.20
C CYS A 87 -17.19 -0.69 9.11
N LEU A 88 -17.23 -1.43 8.00
CA LEU A 88 -18.19 -2.50 7.78
C LEU A 88 -17.98 -3.72 8.68
N GLN A 89 -16.71 -4.10 8.92
CA GLN A 89 -16.38 -5.25 9.79
C GLN A 89 -16.62 -4.96 11.26
N THR A 90 -16.34 -3.75 11.70
CA THR A 90 -16.34 -3.42 13.14
C THR A 90 -17.58 -2.64 13.57
N HIS A 91 -18.42 -2.20 12.61
CA HIS A 91 -19.54 -1.29 12.83
C HIS A 91 -19.17 -0.01 13.57
N MET A 92 -17.90 0.43 13.43
CA MET A 92 -17.37 1.64 14.04
C MET A 92 -16.61 2.47 13.01
N PRO A 93 -16.64 3.81 13.10
CA PRO A 93 -15.83 4.68 12.24
C PRO A 93 -14.36 4.33 12.33
N TYR A 94 -13.69 4.32 11.18
CA TYR A 94 -12.23 4.05 11.10
C TYR A 94 -11.41 5.09 11.86
N SER A 95 -11.86 6.36 11.88
CA SER A 95 -11.25 7.45 12.66
C SER A 95 -11.12 7.10 14.15
N ARG A 96 -12.13 6.47 14.74
CA ARG A 96 -12.11 6.06 16.14
C ARG A 96 -11.12 4.94 16.46
N GLN A 97 -10.74 4.14 15.46
CA GLN A 97 -9.75 3.08 15.63
C GLN A 97 -8.31 3.59 15.44
N ARG A 98 -8.15 4.73 14.76
CA ARG A 98 -6.87 5.40 14.57
C ARG A 98 -6.58 6.39 15.69
N THR A 99 -6.53 5.92 16.91
CA THR A 99 -6.29 6.80 18.06
C THR A 99 -4.94 7.51 18.01
N GLY A 100 -3.97 6.96 17.25
CA GLY A 100 -2.61 7.53 17.19
C GLY A 100 -1.85 7.43 18.51
N GLU A 101 -2.49 6.92 19.54
CA GLU A 101 -1.90 6.77 20.86
C GLU A 101 -0.77 5.73 20.83
N ARG A 102 0.42 6.17 21.18
CA ARG A 102 1.54 5.26 21.40
C ARG A 102 1.30 4.52 22.72
N ARG A 103 1.01 3.22 22.64
CA ARG A 103 0.93 2.40 23.85
C ARG A 103 2.29 2.44 24.56
N PRO A 104 2.33 2.72 25.87
CA PRO A 104 3.55 2.66 26.65
C PRO A 104 4.16 1.25 26.54
N ARG A 105 5.45 1.19 26.33
CA ARG A 105 6.20 -0.07 26.23
C ARG A 105 7.20 -0.14 27.37
N PRO A 106 7.49 -1.34 27.91
CA PRO A 106 8.45 -1.51 29.01
C PRO A 106 9.91 -1.44 28.54
N PHE A 107 10.17 -0.87 27.34
CA PHE A 107 11.50 -0.74 26.75
C PHE A 107 11.60 0.55 25.92
N GLU A 108 12.81 1.07 25.81
CA GLU A 108 13.13 2.20 24.93
C GLU A 108 13.33 1.71 23.49
N ILE A 109 12.84 2.49 22.51
CA ILE A 109 13.01 2.21 21.09
C ILE A 109 14.07 3.16 20.55
N VAL A 110 15.22 2.62 20.18
CA VAL A 110 16.27 3.34 19.49
C VAL A 110 16.11 3.15 17.98
N LYS A 111 15.93 4.25 17.24
CA LYS A 111 15.74 4.22 15.79
C LYS A 111 17.02 4.63 15.09
N ILE A 112 17.51 3.74 14.23
CA ILE A 112 18.72 3.94 13.43
C ILE A 112 18.36 3.81 11.97
N GLY A 113 18.86 4.75 11.15
CA GLY A 113 18.81 4.71 9.71
C GLY A 113 20.22 4.64 9.13
N ILE A 114 20.38 3.89 8.06
CA ILE A 114 21.61 3.88 7.28
C ILE A 114 21.41 4.72 6.03
N ASP A 115 22.27 5.72 5.82
CA ASP A 115 22.22 6.61 4.66
C ASP A 115 23.48 6.47 3.80
N LEU A 116 23.31 6.59 2.51
CA LEU A 116 24.35 6.54 1.50
C LEU A 116 24.22 7.74 0.56
N PRO A 117 25.33 8.27 0.02
CA PRO A 117 25.28 9.17 -1.12
C PRO A 117 24.42 8.55 -2.24
N ARG A 118 23.60 9.39 -2.87
CA ARG A 118 22.57 8.93 -3.81
C ARG A 118 23.12 8.16 -4.99
N ASP A 119 24.23 8.59 -5.52
CA ASP A 119 24.96 7.97 -6.63
C ASP A 119 25.46 6.57 -6.24
N VAL A 120 26.05 6.45 -5.06
CA VAL A 120 26.52 5.17 -4.50
C VAL A 120 25.33 4.21 -4.27
N LEU A 121 24.24 4.71 -3.71
CA LEU A 121 23.04 3.90 -3.52
C LEU A 121 22.48 3.38 -4.84
N TYR A 122 22.40 4.24 -5.85
CA TYR A 122 21.86 3.88 -7.17
C TYR A 122 22.75 2.88 -7.90
N ASP A 123 24.05 3.02 -7.81
CA ASP A 123 25.00 2.06 -8.34
C ASP A 123 24.88 0.68 -7.64
N ARG A 124 24.78 0.66 -6.32
CA ARG A 124 24.50 -0.57 -5.57
C ARG A 124 23.20 -1.25 -5.99
N ILE A 125 22.13 -0.48 -6.19
CA ILE A 125 20.84 -0.99 -6.67
C ILE A 125 20.99 -1.62 -8.06
N ASN A 126 21.64 -0.92 -8.99
CA ASN A 126 21.85 -1.43 -10.34
C ASN A 126 22.63 -2.74 -10.33
N ARG A 127 23.78 -2.77 -9.64
CA ARG A 127 24.60 -4.01 -9.50
C ARG A 127 23.83 -5.15 -8.82
N ARG A 128 22.96 -4.85 -7.87
CA ARG A 128 22.10 -5.86 -7.25
C ARG A 128 21.14 -6.46 -8.26
N VAL A 129 20.51 -5.65 -9.11
CA VAL A 129 19.62 -6.14 -10.16
C VAL A 129 20.40 -7.03 -11.14
N ASP A 130 21.61 -6.59 -11.59
CA ASP A 130 22.44 -7.39 -12.48
C ASP A 130 22.81 -8.76 -11.87
N ARG A 131 23.08 -8.78 -10.57
CA ARG A 131 23.34 -10.05 -9.85
C ARG A 131 22.09 -10.92 -9.79
N MET A 132 20.93 -10.36 -9.45
CA MET A 132 19.66 -11.10 -9.41
C MET A 132 19.33 -11.73 -10.77
N LEU A 133 19.64 -11.04 -11.87
CA LEU A 133 19.47 -11.58 -13.22
C LEU A 133 20.42 -12.76 -13.48
N ALA A 134 21.70 -12.61 -13.08
CA ALA A 134 22.69 -13.70 -13.20
C ALA A 134 22.33 -14.93 -12.33
N ASP A 135 21.69 -14.67 -11.18
CA ASP A 135 21.22 -15.70 -10.24
C ASP A 135 19.88 -16.36 -10.67
N GLY A 136 19.27 -15.90 -11.78
CA GLY A 136 18.09 -16.54 -12.38
C GLY A 136 16.75 -15.88 -12.12
N LEU A 137 16.69 -14.58 -11.81
CA LEU A 137 15.44 -13.82 -11.57
C LEU A 137 14.42 -13.99 -12.71
N GLU A 138 14.86 -14.03 -13.97
CA GLU A 138 13.94 -14.27 -15.09
C GLU A 138 13.27 -15.65 -15.03
N ALA A 139 14.04 -16.69 -14.75
CA ALA A 139 13.52 -18.05 -14.64
C ALA A 139 12.53 -18.19 -13.48
N GLU A 140 12.85 -17.55 -12.34
CA GLU A 140 11.95 -17.45 -11.19
C GLU A 140 10.64 -16.75 -11.55
N ALA A 141 10.73 -15.57 -12.18
CA ALA A 141 9.55 -14.82 -12.63
C ALA A 141 8.71 -15.64 -13.62
N ARG A 142 9.35 -16.37 -14.53
CA ARG A 142 8.66 -17.23 -15.50
C ARG A 142 7.91 -18.39 -14.84
N ALA A 143 8.47 -19.00 -13.81
CA ALA A 143 7.81 -20.03 -13.03
C ALA A 143 6.60 -19.50 -12.27
N LEU A 144 6.65 -18.22 -11.83
CA LEU A 144 5.57 -17.56 -11.11
C LEU A 144 4.53 -16.89 -12.03
N TYR A 145 4.80 -16.82 -13.33
CA TYR A 145 3.91 -16.16 -14.29
C TYR A 145 2.46 -16.67 -14.32
N PRO A 146 2.17 -17.98 -14.13
CA PRO A 146 0.78 -18.46 -14.02
C PRO A 146 0.00 -17.83 -12.86
N TYR A 147 0.70 -17.34 -11.83
CA TYR A 147 0.13 -16.75 -10.62
C TYR A 147 0.20 -15.22 -10.60
N ARG A 148 0.49 -14.57 -11.73
CA ARG A 148 0.77 -13.12 -11.85
C ARG A 148 -0.31 -12.18 -11.29
N GLU A 149 -1.53 -12.67 -11.15
CA GLU A 149 -2.64 -11.87 -10.59
C GLU A 149 -2.59 -11.75 -9.06
N LEU A 150 -1.78 -12.56 -8.39
CA LEU A 150 -1.63 -12.47 -6.94
C LEU A 150 -0.95 -11.15 -6.55
N ASN A 151 -1.50 -10.46 -5.54
CA ASN A 151 -0.96 -9.17 -5.07
C ASN A 151 0.51 -9.24 -4.64
N ALA A 152 0.97 -10.37 -4.10
CA ALA A 152 2.35 -10.58 -3.71
C ALA A 152 3.33 -10.49 -4.90
N LEU A 153 2.86 -10.79 -6.11
CA LEU A 153 3.67 -10.78 -7.33
C LEU A 153 3.59 -9.44 -8.09
N LYS A 154 2.73 -8.51 -7.66
CA LYS A 154 2.64 -7.15 -8.23
C LYS A 154 3.74 -6.25 -7.66
N THR A 155 4.98 -6.70 -7.70
CA THR A 155 6.16 -6.01 -7.16
C THR A 155 7.23 -5.82 -8.22
N VAL A 156 8.17 -4.91 -7.94
CA VAL A 156 9.31 -4.62 -8.84
C VAL A 156 10.15 -5.89 -9.03
N GLY A 157 10.47 -6.18 -10.25
CA GLY A 157 11.17 -7.39 -10.68
C GLY A 157 10.24 -8.34 -11.41
N TYR A 158 9.13 -8.75 -10.78
CA TYR A 158 8.18 -9.67 -11.43
C TYR A 158 7.26 -8.95 -12.42
N ARG A 159 6.72 -7.79 -12.06
CA ARG A 159 5.80 -7.05 -12.93
C ARG A 159 6.43 -6.72 -14.28
N GLU A 160 7.65 -6.24 -14.28
CA GLU A 160 8.37 -5.88 -15.52
C GLU A 160 8.66 -7.12 -16.37
N PHE A 161 8.98 -8.26 -15.74
CA PHE A 161 9.13 -9.51 -16.48
C PHE A 161 7.80 -10.06 -16.99
N PHE A 162 6.70 -9.86 -16.28
CA PHE A 162 5.38 -10.25 -16.77
C PHE A 162 4.99 -9.43 -18.00
N ASP A 163 5.30 -8.12 -18.02
CA ASP A 163 5.10 -7.30 -19.22
C ASP A 163 5.97 -7.75 -20.41
N TYR A 164 7.19 -8.21 -20.13
CA TYR A 164 8.05 -8.83 -21.15
C TYR A 164 7.47 -10.16 -21.64
N PHE A 165 7.00 -11.03 -20.77
CA PHE A 165 6.39 -12.31 -21.14
C PHE A 165 5.08 -12.15 -21.92
N ASP A 166 4.34 -11.08 -21.67
CA ASP A 166 3.15 -10.69 -22.44
C ASP A 166 3.51 -10.06 -23.80
N GLY A 167 4.79 -9.83 -24.10
CA GLY A 167 5.24 -9.19 -25.34
C GLY A 167 4.97 -7.68 -25.42
N ARG A 168 4.70 -7.03 -24.29
CA ARG A 168 4.43 -5.58 -24.23
C ARG A 168 5.70 -4.76 -24.31
N ILE A 169 6.81 -5.28 -23.80
CA ILE A 169 8.13 -4.64 -23.79
C ILE A 169 9.22 -5.65 -24.13
N GLY A 170 10.40 -5.16 -24.53
CA GLY A 170 11.58 -5.99 -24.73
C GLY A 170 12.28 -6.38 -23.43
N TYR A 171 13.16 -7.40 -23.51
CA TYR A 171 13.94 -7.86 -22.35
C TYR A 171 14.80 -6.74 -21.75
N ASP A 172 15.57 -6.03 -22.57
CA ASP A 172 16.47 -4.96 -22.12
C ASP A 172 15.66 -3.83 -21.47
N GLU A 173 14.50 -3.52 -22.01
CA GLU A 173 13.60 -2.54 -21.44
C GLU A 173 13.08 -2.99 -20.07
N ALA A 174 12.69 -4.27 -19.92
CA ALA A 174 12.26 -4.82 -18.64
C ALA A 174 13.37 -4.68 -17.58
N VAL A 175 14.62 -5.00 -17.94
CA VAL A 175 15.78 -4.86 -17.05
C VAL A 175 16.00 -3.40 -16.61
N GLU A 176 15.96 -2.46 -17.56
CA GLU A 176 16.10 -1.03 -17.25
C GLU A 176 14.94 -0.50 -16.39
N LEU A 177 13.73 -1.00 -16.62
CA LEU A 177 12.57 -0.68 -15.80
C LEU A 177 12.73 -1.20 -14.37
N ILE A 178 13.21 -2.42 -14.17
CA ILE A 178 13.49 -2.99 -12.85
C ILE A 178 14.49 -2.12 -12.10
N LYS A 179 15.62 -1.75 -12.73
CA LYS A 179 16.63 -0.85 -12.14
C LYS A 179 16.01 0.50 -11.76
N ARG A 180 15.28 1.12 -12.70
CA ARG A 180 14.64 2.43 -12.50
C ARG A 180 13.62 2.38 -11.36
N ASN A 181 12.76 1.38 -11.34
CA ASN A 181 11.70 1.27 -10.34
C ASN A 181 12.25 0.91 -8.96
N SER A 182 13.33 0.13 -8.88
CA SER A 182 14.07 -0.12 -7.64
C SER A 182 14.67 1.17 -7.07
N ARG A 183 15.29 2.02 -7.91
CA ARG A 183 15.79 3.34 -7.48
C ARG A 183 14.66 4.26 -7.00
N ARG A 184 13.52 4.27 -7.69
CA ARG A 184 12.31 5.03 -7.28
C ARG A 184 11.77 4.53 -5.95
N TYR A 185 11.75 3.22 -5.75
CA TYR A 185 11.33 2.62 -4.49
C TYR A 185 12.23 3.05 -3.32
N ALA A 186 13.54 2.96 -3.48
CA ALA A 186 14.51 3.42 -2.49
C ALA A 186 14.34 4.93 -2.17
N LYS A 187 14.11 5.78 -3.18
CA LYS A 187 13.82 7.20 -2.98
C LYS A 187 12.55 7.40 -2.13
N ARG A 188 11.47 6.65 -2.40
CA ARG A 188 10.23 6.74 -1.61
C ARG A 188 10.46 6.31 -0.16
N GLN A 189 11.22 5.23 0.07
CA GLN A 189 11.58 4.77 1.42
C GLN A 189 12.33 5.86 2.19
N LEU A 190 13.39 6.43 1.61
CA LEU A 190 14.16 7.50 2.25
C LEU A 190 13.28 8.73 2.56
N THR A 191 12.43 9.14 1.62
CA THR A 191 11.49 10.25 1.84
C THR A 191 10.54 9.98 2.99
N TRP A 192 10.08 8.75 3.14
CA TRP A 192 9.17 8.35 4.20
C TRP A 192 9.87 8.30 5.55
N PHE A 193 11.03 7.64 5.64
CA PHE A 193 11.78 7.51 6.88
C PHE A 193 12.35 8.85 7.39
N ARG A 194 12.74 9.77 6.48
CA ARG A 194 13.24 11.10 6.85
C ARG A 194 12.19 12.02 7.48
N ARG A 195 10.91 11.64 7.46
CA ARG A 195 9.86 12.34 8.20
C ARG A 195 9.88 12.05 9.70
N ASP A 196 10.49 10.94 10.09
CA ASP A 196 10.64 10.56 11.49
C ASP A 196 11.92 11.20 12.05
N SER A 197 11.77 12.25 12.83
CA SER A 197 12.88 12.99 13.45
C SER A 197 13.60 12.19 14.56
N GLU A 198 13.02 11.09 15.03
CA GLU A 198 13.64 10.22 16.03
C GLU A 198 14.71 9.30 15.40
N ILE A 199 14.76 9.18 14.08
CA ILE A 199 15.76 8.36 13.41
C ILE A 199 17.11 9.07 13.41
N ARG A 200 18.14 8.46 14.02
CA ARG A 200 19.54 8.85 13.89
C ARG A 200 20.15 8.17 12.68
N TRP A 201 20.68 8.98 11.76
CA TRP A 201 21.26 8.48 10.51
C TRP A 201 22.77 8.31 10.63
N PHE A 202 23.31 7.21 10.08
CA PHE A 202 24.71 6.84 10.08
C PHE A 202 25.14 6.40 8.69
N ALA A 203 26.46 6.49 8.42
CA ALA A 203 27.03 5.84 7.25
C ALA A 203 27.08 4.31 7.45
N PRO A 204 27.09 3.51 6.38
CA PRO A 204 27.10 2.04 6.48
C PRO A 204 28.30 1.46 7.24
N ASP A 205 29.43 2.17 7.19
CA ASP A 205 30.71 1.69 7.73
C ASP A 205 30.99 2.28 9.13
N ASP A 206 30.02 2.93 9.77
CA ASP A 206 30.17 3.64 11.03
C ASP A 206 29.70 2.81 12.24
N ASP A 207 30.08 1.52 12.24
CA ASP A 207 29.68 0.56 13.26
C ASP A 207 30.01 1.04 14.67
N ALA A 208 31.18 1.66 14.88
CA ALA A 208 31.61 2.16 16.17
C ALA A 208 30.69 3.28 16.69
N ALA A 209 30.28 4.21 15.82
CA ALA A 209 29.35 5.27 16.20
C ALA A 209 27.94 4.75 16.48
N ILE A 210 27.49 3.73 15.73
CA ILE A 210 26.21 3.08 15.97
C ILE A 210 26.20 2.40 17.33
N ILE A 211 27.24 1.62 17.64
CA ILE A 211 27.38 0.92 18.94
C ILE A 211 27.45 1.93 20.08
N ALA A 212 28.25 2.98 19.94
CA ALA A 212 28.36 4.04 20.96
C ALA A 212 27.01 4.74 21.17
N TYR A 213 26.26 5.03 20.11
CA TYR A 213 24.93 5.64 20.20
C TYR A 213 23.93 4.75 20.93
N VAL A 214 23.87 3.47 20.60
CA VAL A 214 22.96 2.51 21.26
C VAL A 214 23.33 2.33 22.73
N GLY A 215 24.64 2.24 23.04
CA GLY A 215 25.13 2.09 24.41
C GLY A 215 24.95 3.34 25.29
N SER A 216 24.66 4.51 24.70
CA SER A 216 24.37 5.75 25.43
C SER A 216 22.88 5.94 25.79
N LYS A 217 22.03 5.02 25.40
CA LYS A 217 20.58 5.04 25.62
C LYS A 217 20.17 4.09 26.73
#